data_a1b2c589364651caea61adb060f211aa
#
_entry.id   a1b2c589364651caea61adb060f211aa
#
_cell.length_a   1.000
_cell.length_b   1.000
_cell.length_c   1.000
_cell.angle_alpha   90.00
_cell.angle_beta   90.00
_cell.angle_gamma   90.00
#
_symmetry.space_group_name_H-M   'P 1'
#
loop_
_entity.id
_entity.type
_entity.pdbx_description
1 polymer ?
#
loop_
_entity_poly.entity_id
_entity_poly.type
_entity_poly.pdbx_seq_one_letter_code
_entity_poly.pdbx_strand_id
1 'polypeptide(L)'
;MKIKLITLTLALSAASQANAHNHEQLISNDYQLFSPEITSKITEHKPVSLDFIASAISTPTQAVLKENLGETKNVVVISDAETWYYGVQITDQANQKCSVSFIFDRENGKLSTSADLVSFHPLECESAVAQKLEKKNS
;
A
#
# COMPACT_ATOMS: atom_id res chain seq x y z
N MET A 1 -2.54 10.30 6.33
CA MET A 1 -3.12 9.73 6.02
C MET A 1 -3.75 9.15 4.85
N LYS A 2 -2.94 8.85 3.90
CA LYS A 2 -3.41 8.27 2.72
C LYS A 2 -4.13 7.02 2.97
N ILE A 3 -3.61 6.28 3.81
CA ILE A 3 -4.23 5.06 4.14
C ILE A 3 -5.65 5.24 4.49
N LYS A 4 -5.87 6.28 5.14
CA LYS A 4 -7.18 6.50 5.52
C LYS A 4 -8.01 6.64 4.36
N LEU A 5 -7.62 7.28 3.49
CA LEU A 5 -8.40 7.52 2.36
C LEU A 5 -8.89 6.27 1.85
N ILE A 6 -8.18 5.38 1.91
CA ILE A 6 -8.54 4.16 1.41
C ILE A 6 -9.76 3.78 2.05
N THR A 7 -9.78 4.05 3.23
CA THR A 7 -10.90 3.67 3.93
C THR A 7 -12.05 4.22 3.28
N LEU A 8 -11.83 4.93 2.54
CA LEU A 8 -12.82 5.49 1.93
C LEU A 8 -13.66 4.52 1.52
N THR A 9 -13.27 3.57 1.62
CA THR A 9 -14.09 2.51 1.48
C THR A 9 -15.37 3.04 1.89
N LEU A 10 -15.26 3.85 2.65
CA LEU A 10 -16.38 4.35 3.17
C LEU A 10 -17.16 4.99 2.21
N ALA A 11 -16.63 5.63 1.54
CA ALA A 11 -17.28 6.38 0.60
C ALA A 11 -18.30 5.49 0.00
N LEU A 12 -17.98 4.33 0.13
CA LEU A 12 -18.80 3.41 -0.46
C LEU A 12 -20.19 3.66 -0.16
N SER A 13 -20.35 3.86 0.95
CA SER A 13 -21.69 4.01 1.33
C SER A 13 -22.27 5.12 0.56
N ALA A 14 -21.63 6.08 0.52
CA ALA A 14 -22.15 7.27 -0.07
C ALA A 14 -22.75 6.74 -1.28
N ALA A 15 -22.16 5.80 -1.54
CA ALA A 15 -22.82 5.23 -2.50
C ALA A 15 -23.64 5.90 -3.49
N SER A 16 -23.66 7.01 -3.54
CA SER A 16 -24.39 7.59 -4.58
C SER A 16 -23.80 6.91 -5.76
N GLN A 17 -24.44 6.88 -6.82
CA GLN A 17 -23.99 6.24 -8.00
C GLN A 17 -22.60 6.65 -8.35
N ALA A 18 -22.34 7.88 -8.42
CA ALA A 18 -21.04 8.35 -8.82
C ALA A 18 -19.99 7.80 -7.90
N ASN A 19 -20.23 7.84 -6.62
CA ASN A 19 -19.26 7.35 -5.68
C ASN A 19 -19.20 5.83 -5.72
N ALA A 20 -20.30 5.23 -5.99
CA ALA A 20 -20.31 3.78 -6.06
C ALA A 20 -19.39 3.36 -7.19
N HIS A 21 -19.39 4.13 -8.25
CA HIS A 21 -18.54 3.81 -9.39
C HIS A 21 -17.07 3.94 -8.97
N ASN A 22 -16.74 4.99 -8.26
CA ASN A 22 -15.36 5.17 -7.81
C ASN A 22 -15.00 4.07 -6.84
N HIS A 23 -15.95 3.67 -6.04
CA HIS A 23 -15.65 2.64 -5.06
C HIS A 23 -15.39 1.32 -5.78
N GLU A 24 -16.16 1.02 -6.78
CA GLU A 24 -15.97 -0.20 -7.53
C GLU A 24 -14.60 -0.16 -8.20
N GLN A 25 -14.23 1.00 -8.66
CA GLN A 25 -12.94 1.14 -9.32
C GLN A 25 -11.82 0.89 -8.33
N LEU A 26 -11.98 1.34 -7.11
CA LEU A 26 -10.97 1.11 -6.09
C LEU A 26 -10.86 -0.36 -5.78
N ILE A 27 -11.96 -1.05 -5.67
CA ILE A 27 -11.94 -2.46 -5.40
C ILE A 27 -11.30 -3.19 -6.56
N SER A 28 -11.62 -2.79 -7.77
CA SER A 28 -11.05 -3.42 -8.94
C SER A 28 -9.56 -3.18 -8.96
N ASN A 29 -9.14 -1.96 -8.70
CA ASN A 29 -7.72 -1.63 -8.72
C ASN A 29 -6.99 -2.42 -7.64
N ASP A 30 -7.60 -2.57 -6.48
CA ASP A 30 -6.96 -3.30 -5.41
C ASP A 30 -6.79 -4.76 -5.81
N TYR A 31 -7.79 -5.31 -6.46
CA TYR A 31 -7.70 -6.68 -6.91
C TYR A 31 -6.61 -6.79 -7.96
N GLN A 32 -6.49 -5.83 -8.85
CA GLN A 32 -5.46 -5.88 -9.87
C GLN A 32 -4.08 -5.65 -9.27
N LEU A 33 -4.00 -4.82 -8.24
CA LEU A 33 -2.73 -4.55 -7.60
C LEU A 33 -2.13 -5.82 -7.03
N PHE A 34 -2.95 -6.70 -6.52
CA PHE A 34 -2.42 -7.91 -5.90
C PHE A 34 -2.95 -9.16 -6.60
N SER A 35 -2.90 -9.15 -7.91
CA SER A 35 -3.32 -10.33 -8.66
C SER A 35 -2.38 -11.50 -8.34
N PRO A 36 -2.79 -12.72 -8.55
CA PRO A 36 -1.93 -13.86 -8.28
C PRO A 36 -0.61 -13.78 -9.04
N GLU A 37 -0.65 -13.19 -10.24
CA GLU A 37 0.55 -13.07 -11.04
C GLU A 37 1.55 -12.16 -10.34
N ILE A 38 1.11 -11.05 -9.79
CA ILE A 38 1.99 -10.12 -9.12
C ILE A 38 2.46 -10.67 -7.79
N THR A 39 1.56 -11.24 -6.99
CA THR A 39 1.95 -11.73 -5.69
C THR A 39 2.91 -12.89 -5.80
N SER A 40 2.83 -13.67 -6.87
CA SER A 40 3.74 -14.78 -7.04
C SER A 40 5.17 -14.33 -7.32
N LYS A 41 5.34 -13.08 -7.77
CA LYS A 41 6.67 -12.57 -8.05
C LYS A 41 7.31 -12.01 -6.78
N ILE A 42 6.53 -11.81 -5.72
CA ILE A 42 7.06 -11.29 -4.47
C ILE A 42 7.51 -12.48 -3.64
N THR A 43 8.75 -12.88 -3.83
CA THR A 43 9.25 -14.09 -3.20
C THR A 43 10.07 -13.83 -1.96
N GLU A 44 10.53 -12.61 -1.77
CA GLU A 44 11.31 -12.25 -0.60
C GLU A 44 10.48 -11.39 0.31
N HIS A 45 10.49 -11.68 1.60
CA HIS A 45 9.72 -10.93 2.56
C HIS A 45 10.64 -10.45 3.68
N LYS A 46 10.82 -9.15 3.77
CA LYS A 46 11.71 -8.57 4.77
C LYS A 46 11.05 -8.60 6.14
N PRO A 47 11.72 -9.13 7.17
CA PRO A 47 11.14 -9.14 8.51
C PRO A 47 11.10 -7.71 9.05
N VAL A 48 9.94 -7.27 9.49
CA VAL A 48 9.78 -5.92 10.03
C VAL A 48 8.79 -5.99 11.19
N SER A 49 8.88 -5.03 12.09
CA SER A 49 7.89 -4.93 13.16
C SER A 49 6.70 -4.13 12.66
N LEU A 50 5.60 -4.23 13.36
CA LEU A 50 4.42 -3.48 13.00
C LEU A 50 4.71 -1.98 13.15
N ASP A 51 5.49 -1.59 14.17
CA ASP A 51 5.86 -0.20 14.37
C ASP A 51 6.68 0.30 13.19
N PHE A 52 7.62 -0.50 12.74
CA PHE A 52 8.50 -0.11 11.65
C PHE A 52 7.70 0.14 10.37
N ILE A 53 6.83 -0.79 10.01
CA ILE A 53 6.08 -0.64 8.78
C ILE A 53 5.06 0.49 8.89
N ALA A 54 4.48 0.70 10.07
CA ALA A 54 3.56 1.80 10.28
C ALA A 54 4.29 3.14 10.10
N SER A 55 5.52 3.22 10.58
CA SER A 55 6.31 4.44 10.44
C SER A 55 6.65 4.68 8.97
N ALA A 56 7.03 3.64 8.27
CA ALA A 56 7.40 3.77 6.86
C ALA A 56 6.21 4.26 6.03
N ILE A 57 5.01 3.76 6.30
CA ILE A 57 3.89 4.19 5.50
C ILE A 57 3.33 5.53 5.94
N SER A 58 3.73 6.04 7.11
CA SER A 58 3.33 7.37 7.53
C SER A 58 4.07 8.40 6.71
N THR A 59 5.26 8.07 6.24
CA THR A 59 6.05 8.97 5.42
C THR A 59 6.57 8.17 4.22
N PRO A 60 5.69 7.81 3.29
CA PRO A 60 6.07 6.90 2.22
C PRO A 60 6.76 7.59 1.07
N THR A 61 7.93 8.16 1.35
CA THR A 61 8.71 8.81 0.30
C THR A 61 9.62 7.80 -0.36
N GLN A 62 10.05 8.09 -1.57
CA GLN A 62 10.96 7.22 -2.28
C GLN A 62 12.20 6.97 -1.43
N ALA A 63 12.73 8.02 -0.81
CA ALA A 63 13.95 7.89 -0.01
C ALA A 63 13.74 6.98 1.20
N VAL A 64 12.64 7.16 1.91
CA VAL A 64 12.37 6.36 3.09
C VAL A 64 12.19 4.89 2.71
N LEU A 65 11.47 4.63 1.61
CA LEU A 65 11.26 3.26 1.19
C LEU A 65 12.57 2.59 0.76
N LYS A 66 13.38 3.29 0.01
CA LYS A 66 14.63 2.71 -0.43
C LYS A 66 15.58 2.49 0.74
N GLU A 67 15.59 3.41 1.68
CA GLU A 67 16.47 3.29 2.83
C GLU A 67 16.03 2.16 3.75
N ASN A 68 14.76 1.99 3.97
CA ASN A 68 14.27 1.03 4.93
C ASN A 68 13.86 -0.32 4.34
N LEU A 69 13.35 -0.32 3.13
CA LEU A 69 12.91 -1.55 2.50
C LEU A 69 13.81 -1.98 1.33
N GLY A 70 14.70 -1.11 0.91
CA GLY A 70 15.62 -1.42 -0.17
C GLY A 70 15.03 -1.14 -1.54
N GLU A 71 15.76 -1.48 -2.56
CA GLU A 71 15.28 -1.30 -3.91
C GLU A 71 14.32 -2.44 -4.23
N THR A 72 13.17 -2.10 -4.79
CA THR A 72 12.25 -3.13 -5.15
C THR A 72 12.53 -3.63 -6.54
N LYS A 73 12.33 -4.91 -6.77
CA LYS A 73 12.52 -5.49 -8.08
C LYS A 73 11.18 -5.60 -8.78
N ASN A 74 10.10 -5.26 -8.10
CA ASN A 74 8.78 -5.42 -8.64
C ASN A 74 8.13 -4.05 -8.81
N VAL A 75 8.30 -3.47 -9.98
CA VAL A 75 7.75 -2.16 -10.31
C VAL A 75 6.83 -2.33 -11.51
N VAL A 76 5.63 -1.82 -11.40
CA VAL A 76 4.67 -1.88 -12.50
C VAL A 76 4.29 -0.44 -12.86
N VAL A 77 4.42 -0.12 -14.13
CA VAL A 77 4.08 1.22 -14.60
C VAL A 77 2.76 1.12 -15.36
N ILE A 78 1.78 1.87 -14.93
CA ILE A 78 0.48 1.90 -15.58
C ILE A 78 0.14 3.36 -15.79
N SER A 79 -0.09 3.75 -17.02
CA SER A 79 -0.30 5.12 -17.40
C SER A 79 0.90 5.93 -16.92
N ASP A 80 0.70 6.91 -16.08
CA ASP A 80 1.79 7.72 -15.60
C ASP A 80 2.23 7.34 -14.20
N ALA A 81 1.60 6.35 -13.60
CA ALA A 81 1.92 5.99 -12.22
C ALA A 81 2.88 4.81 -12.17
N GLU A 82 3.71 4.78 -11.14
CA GLU A 82 4.56 3.64 -10.89
C GLU A 82 4.11 3.01 -9.59
N THR A 83 3.93 1.72 -9.57
CA THR A 83 3.58 1.00 -8.35
C THR A 83 4.78 0.16 -7.94
N TRP A 84 5.26 0.39 -6.73
CA TRP A 84 6.39 -0.34 -6.17
C TRP A 84 5.83 -1.39 -5.23
N TYR A 85 6.25 -2.64 -5.40
CA TYR A 85 5.79 -3.74 -4.56
C TYR A 85 6.92 -4.25 -3.69
N TYR A 86 6.60 -4.51 -2.42
CA TYR A 86 7.56 -5.11 -1.51
C TYR A 86 6.89 -6.26 -0.77
N GLY A 87 7.68 -7.23 -0.37
CA GLY A 87 7.21 -8.28 0.52
C GLY A 87 7.73 -7.99 1.91
N VAL A 88 6.90 -8.10 2.92
CA VAL A 88 7.34 -7.94 4.31
C VAL A 88 6.75 -9.05 5.15
N GLN A 89 7.44 -9.37 6.24
CA GLN A 89 6.95 -10.37 7.18
C GLN A 89 6.84 -9.63 8.50
N ILE A 90 5.63 -9.50 9.02
CA ILE A 90 5.42 -8.72 10.23
C ILE A 90 5.66 -9.61 11.43
N THR A 91 6.80 -9.41 12.07
CA THR A 91 7.28 -10.33 13.09
C THR A 91 6.43 -10.35 14.35
N ASP A 92 5.80 -9.23 14.69
CA ASP A 92 4.95 -9.21 15.87
C ASP A 92 3.47 -9.42 15.51
N GLN A 93 3.20 -9.98 14.33
CA GLN A 93 1.87 -10.40 13.95
C GLN A 93 1.98 -11.83 13.42
N ALA A 94 2.44 -12.73 14.27
CA ALA A 94 2.59 -14.14 13.95
C ALA A 94 3.41 -14.37 12.68
N ASN A 95 4.39 -13.53 12.42
CA ASN A 95 5.25 -13.62 11.25
C ASN A 95 4.46 -13.67 9.96
N GLN A 96 3.38 -12.93 9.90
CA GLN A 96 2.53 -12.92 8.72
C GLN A 96 3.24 -12.29 7.53
N LYS A 97 3.21 -12.97 6.41
CA LYS A 97 3.80 -12.47 5.18
C LYS A 97 2.78 -11.61 4.45
N CYS A 98 3.21 -10.44 4.04
CA CYS A 98 2.35 -9.48 3.41
C CYS A 98 3.00 -8.90 2.18
N SER A 99 2.17 -8.51 1.22
CA SER A 99 2.65 -7.74 0.09
C SER A 99 2.16 -6.32 0.31
N VAL A 100 2.99 -5.35 0.01
CA VAL A 100 2.60 -3.95 0.16
C VAL A 100 2.91 -3.23 -1.15
N SER A 101 2.01 -2.36 -1.57
CA SER A 101 2.20 -1.58 -2.79
C SER A 101 2.19 -0.11 -2.46
N PHE A 102 3.06 0.63 -3.13
CA PHE A 102 3.15 2.07 -3.00
C PHE A 102 2.99 2.65 -4.40
N ILE A 103 1.99 3.48 -4.61
CA ILE A 103 1.71 4.06 -5.92
C ILE A 103 2.19 5.49 -5.96
N PHE A 104 3.09 5.78 -6.89
CA PHE A 104 3.63 7.12 -7.07
C PHE A 104 3.12 7.69 -8.38
N ASP A 105 2.54 8.87 -8.35
CA ASP A 105 2.08 9.52 -9.56
C ASP A 105 3.22 10.29 -10.19
N ARG A 106 3.05 10.73 -11.43
CA ARG A 106 4.02 11.55 -12.10
C ARG A 106 3.40 12.91 -12.32
N GLU A 107 4.19 13.94 -12.11
CA GLU A 107 3.76 15.27 -12.38
C GLU A 107 4.86 15.93 -13.19
N ASN A 108 4.52 16.47 -14.33
CA ASN A 108 5.47 17.14 -15.21
C ASN A 108 6.63 16.21 -15.57
N GLY A 109 6.29 14.96 -15.79
CA GLY A 109 7.29 13.98 -16.21
C GLY A 109 8.15 13.43 -15.10
N LYS A 110 7.96 13.87 -13.86
CA LYS A 110 8.75 13.39 -12.75
C LYS A 110 7.90 12.59 -11.79
N LEU A 111 8.50 11.54 -11.25
CA LEU A 111 7.81 10.71 -10.29
C LEU A 111 7.70 11.51 -8.98
N SER A 112 6.55 11.50 -8.37
CA SER A 112 6.36 12.24 -7.12
C SER A 112 7.26 11.66 -6.04
N THR A 113 7.63 12.48 -5.07
CA THR A 113 8.54 12.02 -4.04
C THR A 113 7.84 11.18 -2.98
N SER A 114 6.54 11.30 -2.86
CA SER A 114 5.77 10.52 -1.89
C SER A 114 4.70 9.71 -2.59
N ALA A 115 4.44 8.54 -2.05
CA ALA A 115 3.39 7.69 -2.59
C ALA A 115 2.03 8.29 -2.26
N ASP A 116 1.12 8.22 -3.21
CA ASP A 116 -0.23 8.72 -3.01
C ASP A 116 -1.13 7.68 -2.39
N LEU A 117 -0.82 6.42 -2.58
CA LEU A 117 -1.65 5.36 -2.06
C LEU A 117 -0.80 4.20 -1.61
N VAL A 118 -1.13 3.64 -0.47
CA VAL A 118 -0.43 2.47 0.07
C VAL A 118 -1.47 1.40 0.35
N SER A 119 -1.23 0.20 -0.12
CA SER A 119 -2.17 -0.91 0.08
C SER A 119 -1.44 -2.16 0.51
N PHE A 120 -2.12 -3.01 1.26
CA PHE A 120 -1.55 -4.25 1.74
C PHE A 120 -2.40 -5.44 1.32
N HIS A 121 -1.76 -6.57 1.17
CA HIS A 121 -2.44 -7.83 0.90
C HIS A 121 -1.75 -8.92 1.75
N PRO A 122 -2.48 -9.76 2.45
CA PRO A 122 -3.93 -9.81 2.51
C PRO A 122 -4.52 -8.71 3.40
N LEU A 123 -5.82 -8.64 3.43
CA LEU A 123 -6.52 -7.60 4.14
C LEU A 123 -6.16 -7.56 5.63
N GLU A 124 -5.86 -8.70 6.22
CA GLU A 124 -5.49 -8.76 7.62
C GLU A 124 -4.25 -7.90 7.91
N CYS A 125 -3.34 -7.84 6.95
CA CYS A 125 -2.15 -7.03 7.12
C CYS A 125 -2.54 -5.56 7.16
N GLU A 126 -3.42 -5.16 6.27
CA GLU A 126 -3.83 -3.77 6.20
C GLU A 126 -4.56 -3.39 7.49
N SER A 127 -5.41 -4.27 8.00
CA SER A 127 -6.13 -4.00 9.24
C SER A 127 -5.18 -3.82 10.42
N ALA A 128 -4.19 -4.67 10.52
CA ALA A 128 -3.23 -4.61 11.63
C ALA A 128 -2.44 -3.30 11.60
N VAL A 129 -2.00 -2.91 10.41
CA VAL A 129 -1.22 -1.70 10.26
C VAL A 129 -2.10 -0.47 10.52
N ALA A 130 -3.33 -0.49 10.04
CA ALA A 130 -4.26 0.61 10.25
C ALA A 130 -4.54 0.81 11.74
N GLN A 131 -4.71 -0.29 12.48
CA GLN A 131 -4.95 -0.20 13.90
C GLN A 131 -3.73 0.39 14.62
N LYS A 132 -2.55 0.01 14.18
CA LYS A 132 -1.33 0.53 14.79
C LYS A 132 -1.24 2.04 14.55
N LEU A 133 -1.60 2.49 13.37
CA LEU A 133 -1.55 3.91 13.05
C LEU A 133 -2.56 4.68 13.89
N GLU A 134 -3.73 4.13 14.14
CA GLU A 134 -4.73 4.79 14.95
C GLU A 134 -4.22 4.96 16.37
N LYS A 135 -3.56 3.95 16.91
CA LYS A 135 -3.04 4.02 18.25
C LYS A 135 -1.95 5.08 18.34
N LYS A 136 -1.13 5.19 17.33
CA LYS A 136 -0.06 6.17 17.35
C LYS A 136 -0.60 7.58 17.29
N ASN A 137 -1.75 7.76 16.66
CA ASN A 137 -2.33 9.08 16.50
C ASN A 137 -3.32 9.45 17.59
N SER A 138 -3.55 8.61 18.56
CA SER A 138 -4.50 8.94 19.63
C SER A 138 -3.84 9.45 20.90
#